data_f01dfa4f06c78ec1a3a41bb68b2a4133
#
_entry.id   f01dfa4f06c78ec1a3a41bb68b2a4133
#
_cell.length_a   1.000
_cell.length_b   1.000
_cell.length_c   1.000
_cell.angle_alpha   90.00
_cell.angle_beta   90.00
_cell.angle_gamma   90.00
#
_symmetry.space_group_name_H-M   'P 1'
#
loop_
_entity.id
_entity.type
_entity.pdbx_description
1 polymer ?
#
loop_
_entity_poly.entity_id
_entity_poly.type
_entity_poly.pdbx_seq_one_letter_code
_entity_poly.pdbx_strand_id
1 'polypeptide(L)'
;SQLRLEEVEGETWDKPMLESLAEDLASVVEQNDSRSDCFIEIEREGCRIMQIGDLRVTCAWPPFSEAWEITVVRPVAHLKLSDYELNDELIGRLSDHHRGVFVVGKPGSGKTTFAQAIAAHLDETVGAMVKTMEAPRDLQVPQRVTQYAPLEGNLEKTAEVIFLVRPDFVIFDEVRRARDFEI
;
A
#
# COMPACT_ATOMS: atom_id res chain seq x y z
N SER A 1 16.50 -5.20 10.48
CA SER A 1 16.35 -4.60 11.81
C SER A 1 15.08 -5.14 12.44
N GLN A 2 15.16 -5.62 13.69
CA GLN A 2 13.95 -5.97 14.45
C GLN A 2 13.25 -4.67 14.85
N LEU A 3 11.96 -4.57 14.55
CA LEU A 3 11.09 -3.55 15.14
C LEU A 3 11.14 -3.71 16.66
N ARG A 4 11.48 -2.64 17.37
CA ARG A 4 11.40 -2.56 18.81
C ARG A 4 10.32 -1.58 19.19
N LEU A 5 9.48 -1.98 20.13
CA LEU A 5 8.61 -1.06 20.85
C LEU A 5 9.46 -0.36 21.91
N GLU A 6 9.48 0.95 21.84
CA GLU A 6 10.08 1.81 22.86
C GLU A 6 8.95 2.63 23.48
N GLU A 7 8.83 2.55 24.79
CA GLU A 7 7.93 3.41 25.54
C GLU A 7 8.58 4.79 25.69
N VAL A 8 7.88 5.83 25.25
CA VAL A 8 8.35 7.20 25.41
C VAL A 8 7.83 7.72 26.75
N GLU A 9 8.75 7.92 27.68
CA GLU A 9 8.43 8.52 28.99
C GLU A 9 8.00 9.98 28.80
N GLY A 10 6.89 10.37 29.41
CA GLY A 10 6.56 11.77 29.65
C GLY A 10 5.20 12.26 29.20
N GLU A 11 4.52 11.67 28.23
CA GLU A 11 3.18 12.10 27.82
C GLU A 11 2.22 10.92 27.74
N THR A 12 1.18 10.96 28.53
CA THR A 12 0.03 10.05 28.42
C THR A 12 -1.05 10.71 27.58
N TRP A 13 -1.41 10.06 26.47
CA TRP A 13 -2.51 10.48 25.61
C TRP A 13 -3.80 9.84 26.11
N ASP A 14 -4.75 10.66 26.54
CA ASP A 14 -6.08 10.18 26.91
C ASP A 14 -7.02 10.08 25.69
N LYS A 15 -8.18 9.47 25.90
CA LYS A 15 -9.18 9.31 24.82
C LYS A 15 -9.55 10.64 24.15
N PRO A 16 -9.88 11.73 24.86
CA PRO A 16 -10.20 13.02 24.22
C PRO A 16 -9.11 13.58 23.34
N MET A 17 -7.85 13.41 23.75
CA MET A 17 -6.69 13.86 22.96
C MET A 17 -6.54 13.05 21.67
N LEU A 18 -6.68 11.73 21.72
CA LEU A 18 -6.60 10.86 20.55
C LEU A 18 -7.77 11.11 19.59
N GLU A 19 -8.96 11.32 20.12
CA GLU A 19 -10.17 11.65 19.36
C GLU A 19 -9.99 12.99 18.61
N SER A 20 -9.53 14.03 19.30
CA SER A 20 -9.23 15.33 18.70
C SER A 20 -8.15 15.22 17.63
N LEU A 21 -7.05 14.49 17.88
CA LEU A 21 -5.99 14.30 16.90
C LEU A 21 -6.48 13.55 15.66
N ALA A 22 -7.32 12.52 15.81
CA ALA A 22 -7.87 11.79 14.69
C ALA A 22 -8.75 12.68 13.79
N GLU A 23 -9.53 13.59 14.37
CA GLU A 23 -10.35 14.56 13.63
C GLU A 23 -9.48 15.65 12.97
N ASP A 24 -8.44 16.13 13.64
CA ASP A 24 -7.49 17.09 13.07
C ASP A 24 -6.77 16.49 11.86
N LEU A 25 -6.33 15.23 11.95
CA LEU A 25 -5.70 14.50 10.83
C LEU A 25 -6.68 14.31 9.65
N ALA A 26 -7.95 13.99 9.92
CA ALA A 26 -8.97 13.89 8.88
C ALA A 26 -9.21 15.25 8.21
N SER A 27 -9.27 16.32 8.98
CA SER A 27 -9.41 17.69 8.46
C SER A 27 -8.23 18.09 7.58
N VAL A 28 -7.01 17.68 7.92
CA VAL A 28 -5.83 17.89 7.05
C VAL A 28 -6.00 17.18 5.71
N VAL A 29 -6.54 15.96 5.70
CA VAL A 29 -6.80 15.23 4.45
C VAL A 29 -7.86 15.94 3.62
N GLU A 30 -8.97 16.33 4.21
CA GLU A 30 -10.07 17.02 3.52
C GLU A 30 -9.65 18.38 2.93
N GLN A 31 -8.78 19.12 3.61
CA GLN A 31 -8.23 20.39 3.12
C GLN A 31 -7.21 20.20 2.00
N ASN A 32 -6.69 19.01 1.79
CA ASN A 32 -5.69 18.68 0.79
C ASN A 32 -6.18 17.63 -0.23
N ASP A 33 -7.48 17.53 -0.47
CA ASP A 33 -8.13 16.56 -1.35
C ASP A 33 -7.65 16.63 -2.81
N SER A 34 -7.09 17.76 -3.24
CA SER A 34 -6.47 17.93 -4.56
C SER A 34 -5.11 17.23 -4.72
N ARG A 35 -4.51 16.79 -3.63
CA ARG A 35 -3.22 16.08 -3.64
C ARG A 35 -3.45 14.57 -3.81
N SER A 36 -2.73 13.98 -4.75
CA SER A 36 -2.80 12.53 -5.01
C SER A 36 -2.23 11.68 -3.87
N ASP A 37 -1.42 12.28 -2.99
CA ASP A 37 -0.78 11.65 -1.85
C ASP A 37 -1.45 11.98 -0.50
N CYS A 38 -2.68 12.53 -0.53
CA CYS A 38 -3.41 12.92 0.67
C CYS A 38 -4.88 12.52 0.50
N PHE A 39 -5.31 11.40 1.11
CA PHE A 39 -6.66 10.88 0.96
C PHE A 39 -7.07 9.92 2.09
N ILE A 40 -8.37 9.74 2.29
CA ILE A 40 -8.90 8.69 3.14
C ILE A 40 -9.00 7.40 2.32
N GLU A 41 -8.26 6.38 2.72
CA GLU A 41 -8.25 5.07 2.07
C GLU A 41 -9.40 4.17 2.52
N ILE A 42 -9.64 4.15 3.83
CA ILE A 42 -10.72 3.38 4.45
C ILE A 42 -11.40 4.24 5.52
N GLU A 43 -12.72 4.31 5.43
CA GLU A 43 -13.59 4.89 6.46
C GLU A 43 -14.63 3.85 6.83
N ARG A 44 -14.60 3.38 8.06
CA ARG A 44 -15.57 2.41 8.60
C ARG A 44 -15.85 2.70 10.07
N GLU A 45 -16.93 2.15 10.59
CA GLU A 45 -17.23 2.22 12.01
C GLU A 45 -16.06 1.64 12.83
N GLY A 46 -15.47 2.47 13.68
CA GLY A 46 -14.35 2.11 14.54
C GLY A 46 -12.97 2.15 13.88
N CYS A 47 -12.84 2.52 12.60
CA CYS A 47 -11.55 2.54 11.92
C CYS A 47 -11.50 3.55 10.77
N ARG A 48 -10.42 4.34 10.73
CA ARG A 48 -10.08 5.22 9.62
C ARG A 48 -8.62 5.01 9.22
N ILE A 49 -8.36 4.79 7.94
CA ILE A 49 -7.01 4.70 7.38
C ILE A 49 -6.82 5.84 6.40
N MET A 50 -5.77 6.62 6.59
CA MET A 50 -5.48 7.82 5.81
C MET A 50 -4.05 7.74 5.26
N GLN A 51 -3.85 8.27 4.06
CA GLN A 51 -2.55 8.60 3.51
C GLN A 51 -2.34 10.10 3.62
N ILE A 52 -1.23 10.53 4.20
CA ILE A 52 -0.83 11.94 4.34
C ILE A 52 0.63 12.07 3.89
N GLY A 53 0.85 12.40 2.63
CA GLY A 53 2.18 12.36 2.03
C GLY A 53 2.75 10.93 2.05
N ASP A 54 3.91 10.75 2.66
CA ASP A 54 4.55 9.44 2.83
C ASP A 54 4.13 8.70 4.12
N LEU A 55 3.20 9.28 4.90
CA LEU A 55 2.71 8.69 6.14
C LEU A 55 1.39 7.95 5.92
N ARG A 56 1.32 6.71 6.40
CA ARG A 56 0.04 6.01 6.60
C ARG A 56 -0.37 6.16 8.05
N VAL A 57 -1.55 6.69 8.26
CA VAL A 57 -2.15 6.87 9.57
C VAL A 57 -3.35 5.95 9.70
N THR A 58 -3.34 5.11 10.72
CA THR A 58 -4.48 4.25 11.09
C THR A 58 -5.00 4.72 12.43
N CYS A 59 -6.26 5.15 12.47
CA CYS A 59 -7.00 5.44 13.67
C CYS A 59 -7.97 4.27 13.93
N ALA A 60 -7.96 3.72 15.12
CA ALA A 60 -8.85 2.65 15.53
C ALA A 60 -9.50 2.99 16.87
N TRP A 61 -10.81 2.68 16.99
CA TRP A 61 -11.59 2.93 18.20
C TRP A 61 -12.73 1.90 18.36
N PRO A 62 -13.36 1.79 19.53
CA PRO A 62 -14.49 0.88 19.73
C PRO A 62 -15.66 1.17 18.76
N PRO A 63 -16.32 0.13 18.21
CA PRO A 63 -16.22 -1.27 18.61
C PRO A 63 -15.15 -2.08 17.87
N PHE A 64 -14.40 -1.51 16.92
CA PHE A 64 -13.39 -2.21 16.14
C PHE A 64 -12.16 -2.59 16.97
N SER A 65 -11.70 -1.72 17.85
CA SER A 65 -10.61 -1.97 18.81
C SER A 65 -11.12 -1.84 20.26
N GLU A 66 -10.37 -2.39 21.21
CA GLU A 66 -10.68 -2.30 22.63
C GLU A 66 -10.57 -0.86 23.16
N ALA A 67 -9.59 -0.12 22.65
CA ALA A 67 -9.29 1.26 23.03
C ALA A 67 -8.99 2.11 21.80
N TRP A 68 -8.89 3.43 22.01
CA TRP A 68 -8.38 4.34 20.99
C TRP A 68 -6.91 4.08 20.72
N GLU A 69 -6.56 4.01 19.46
CA GLU A 69 -5.19 3.84 18.97
C GLU A 69 -4.99 4.70 17.72
N ILE A 70 -3.85 5.36 17.63
CA ILE A 70 -3.37 6.00 16.39
C ILE A 70 -2.01 5.43 16.08
N THR A 71 -1.91 4.75 14.94
CA THR A 71 -0.67 4.17 14.44
C THR A 71 -0.22 4.94 13.20
N VAL A 72 1.04 5.42 13.21
CA VAL A 72 1.63 6.10 12.07
C VAL A 72 2.78 5.25 11.52
N VAL A 73 2.68 4.88 10.26
CA VAL A 73 3.71 4.11 9.55
C VAL A 73 4.33 4.98 8.46
N ARG A 74 5.67 5.05 8.48
CA ARG A 74 6.45 5.67 7.43
C ARG A 74 7.30 4.64 6.72
N PRO A 75 7.14 4.43 5.40
CA PRO A 75 8.05 3.59 4.63
C PRO A 75 9.46 4.22 4.65
N VAL A 76 10.47 3.43 5.04
CA VAL A 76 11.86 3.93 5.15
C VAL A 76 12.77 3.44 4.02
N ALA A 77 12.33 2.51 3.19
CA ALA A 77 13.16 1.88 2.16
C ALA A 77 12.56 2.05 0.76
N HIS A 78 13.25 2.81 -0.08
CA HIS A 78 13.00 2.87 -1.52
C HIS A 78 14.14 2.10 -2.22
N LEU A 79 14.00 0.79 -2.32
CA LEU A 79 14.96 -0.05 -3.03
C LEU A 79 14.61 -0.12 -4.51
N LYS A 80 15.64 -0.01 -5.36
CA LYS A 80 15.54 -0.27 -6.80
C LYS A 80 15.80 -1.74 -7.07
N LEU A 81 15.36 -2.24 -8.21
CA LEU A 81 15.61 -3.62 -8.59
C LEU A 81 17.14 -3.92 -8.70
N SER A 82 17.96 -2.91 -9.05
CA SER A 82 19.42 -2.99 -9.06
C SER A 82 20.07 -3.19 -7.69
N ASP A 83 19.36 -2.91 -6.60
CA ASP A 83 19.86 -3.08 -5.24
C ASP A 83 19.72 -4.53 -4.75
N TYR A 84 19.01 -5.34 -5.52
CA TYR A 84 18.90 -6.78 -5.33
C TYR A 84 19.89 -7.45 -6.26
N GLU A 85 20.82 -8.24 -5.78
CA GLU A 85 21.83 -8.95 -6.56
C GLU A 85 21.22 -10.00 -7.51
N LEU A 86 20.36 -9.54 -8.44
CA LEU A 86 19.68 -10.38 -9.42
C LEU A 86 20.55 -10.49 -10.68
N ASN A 87 20.53 -11.68 -11.29
CA ASN A 87 21.18 -11.85 -12.59
C ASN A 87 20.28 -11.34 -13.75
N ASP A 88 20.90 -11.07 -14.91
CA ASP A 88 20.20 -10.54 -16.08
C ASP A 88 19.08 -11.46 -16.59
N GLU A 89 19.24 -12.78 -16.44
CA GLU A 89 18.21 -13.74 -16.83
C GLU A 89 16.94 -13.55 -15.99
N LEU A 90 17.08 -13.39 -14.66
CA LEU A 90 15.94 -13.17 -13.78
C LEU A 90 15.29 -11.82 -14.04
N ILE A 91 16.08 -10.76 -14.24
CA ILE A 91 15.56 -9.43 -14.60
C ILE A 91 14.78 -9.52 -15.92
N GLY A 92 15.30 -10.21 -16.92
CA GLY A 92 14.60 -10.45 -18.19
C GLY A 92 13.28 -11.19 -18.01
N ARG A 93 13.24 -12.18 -17.13
CA ARG A 93 11.99 -12.92 -16.79
C ARG A 93 10.96 -12.06 -16.06
N LEU A 94 11.41 -11.17 -15.17
CA LEU A 94 10.51 -10.24 -14.46
C LEU A 94 9.93 -9.19 -15.42
N SER A 95 10.61 -8.89 -16.52
CA SER A 95 10.19 -7.93 -17.55
C SER A 95 9.37 -8.58 -18.67
N ASP A 96 9.17 -9.89 -18.64
CA ASP A 96 8.41 -10.63 -19.66
C ASP A 96 6.91 -10.63 -19.32
N HIS A 97 6.12 -9.85 -20.06
CA HIS A 97 4.67 -9.73 -19.87
C HIS A 97 3.85 -11.01 -20.17
N HIS A 98 4.48 -12.06 -20.67
CA HIS A 98 3.84 -13.36 -20.85
C HIS A 98 3.98 -14.29 -19.64
N ARG A 99 4.55 -13.82 -18.54
CA ARG A 99 4.82 -14.63 -17.35
C ARG A 99 4.14 -14.07 -16.10
N GLY A 100 3.58 -14.97 -15.30
CA GLY A 100 3.18 -14.66 -13.93
C GLY A 100 4.36 -14.82 -12.98
N VAL A 101 4.46 -13.93 -11.99
CA VAL A 101 5.49 -13.95 -10.95
C VAL A 101 4.84 -13.95 -9.57
N PHE A 102 5.23 -14.90 -8.72
CA PHE A 102 4.82 -14.94 -7.32
C PHE A 102 5.98 -14.57 -6.41
N VAL A 103 5.78 -13.55 -5.58
CA VAL A 103 6.71 -13.14 -4.53
C VAL A 103 6.25 -13.73 -3.20
N VAL A 104 6.98 -14.71 -2.68
CA VAL A 104 6.60 -15.47 -1.50
C VAL A 104 7.62 -15.29 -0.39
N GLY A 105 7.14 -15.16 0.84
CA GLY A 105 8.01 -15.03 2.02
C GLY A 105 7.24 -14.73 3.30
N LYS A 106 7.92 -14.79 4.43
CA LYS A 106 7.34 -14.50 5.75
C LYS A 106 6.88 -13.02 5.85
N PRO A 107 5.95 -12.68 6.74
CA PRO A 107 5.68 -11.27 7.09
C PRO A 107 6.97 -10.53 7.42
N GLY A 108 7.12 -9.29 6.92
CA GLY A 108 8.32 -8.48 7.13
C GLY A 108 9.57 -8.90 6.35
N SER A 109 9.48 -9.84 5.40
CA SER A 109 10.63 -10.28 4.57
C SER A 109 10.94 -9.36 3.39
N GLY A 110 10.21 -8.25 3.22
CA GLY A 110 10.43 -7.30 2.13
C GLY A 110 9.69 -7.60 0.83
N LYS A 111 8.64 -8.45 0.83
CA LYS A 111 7.84 -8.76 -0.36
C LYS A 111 7.28 -7.51 -1.04
N THR A 112 6.62 -6.65 -0.26
CA THR A 112 6.05 -5.38 -0.73
C THR A 112 7.12 -4.46 -1.29
N THR A 113 8.28 -4.34 -0.61
CA THR A 113 9.42 -3.56 -1.07
C THR A 113 9.99 -4.09 -2.40
N PHE A 114 10.03 -5.41 -2.56
CA PHE A 114 10.47 -6.03 -3.80
C PHE A 114 9.46 -5.83 -4.93
N ALA A 115 8.16 -5.94 -4.65
CA ALA A 115 7.09 -5.65 -5.62
C ALA A 115 7.14 -4.17 -6.09
N GLN A 116 7.41 -3.23 -5.17
CA GLN A 116 7.64 -1.81 -5.50
C GLN A 116 8.85 -1.63 -6.44
N ALA A 117 9.96 -2.32 -6.16
CA ALA A 117 11.15 -2.26 -7.00
C ALA A 117 10.90 -2.83 -8.41
N ILE A 118 10.09 -3.89 -8.53
CA ILE A 118 9.63 -4.43 -9.81
C ILE A 118 8.75 -3.41 -10.53
N ALA A 119 7.77 -2.82 -9.87
CA ALA A 119 6.88 -1.81 -10.45
C ALA A 119 7.67 -0.63 -11.03
N ALA A 120 8.62 -0.10 -10.25
CA ALA A 120 9.48 0.99 -10.69
C ALA A 120 10.36 0.59 -11.90
N HIS A 121 10.93 -0.60 -11.89
CA HIS A 121 11.73 -1.11 -13.01
C HIS A 121 10.89 -1.25 -14.29
N LEU A 122 9.69 -1.82 -14.19
CA LEU A 122 8.79 -2.01 -15.33
C LEU A 122 8.34 -0.67 -15.92
N ASP A 123 8.03 0.31 -15.08
CA ASP A 123 7.63 1.65 -15.52
C ASP A 123 8.81 2.46 -16.09
N GLU A 124 9.91 2.56 -15.33
CA GLU A 124 11.01 3.48 -15.63
C GLU A 124 11.99 2.93 -16.67
N THR A 125 12.27 1.63 -16.64
CA THR A 125 13.30 0.99 -17.47
C THR A 125 12.69 0.30 -18.68
N VAL A 126 11.61 -0.45 -18.50
CA VAL A 126 10.94 -1.18 -19.60
C VAL A 126 9.97 -0.24 -20.34
N GLY A 127 9.43 0.77 -19.66
CA GLY A 127 8.45 1.70 -20.21
C GLY A 127 7.05 1.09 -20.36
N ALA A 128 6.75 0.07 -19.55
CA ALA A 128 5.50 -0.66 -19.57
C ALA A 128 4.37 0.09 -18.85
N MET A 129 3.14 -0.14 -19.27
CA MET A 129 1.95 0.33 -18.55
C MET A 129 1.70 -0.59 -17.37
N VAL A 130 2.06 -0.15 -16.17
CA VAL A 130 1.90 -0.91 -14.92
C VAL A 130 0.70 -0.38 -14.14
N LYS A 131 -0.10 -1.28 -13.59
CA LYS A 131 -1.19 -1.00 -12.66
C LYS A 131 -1.03 -1.85 -11.41
N THR A 132 -1.55 -1.37 -10.28
CA THR A 132 -1.58 -2.16 -9.05
C THR A 132 -3.00 -2.38 -8.57
N MET A 133 -3.23 -3.47 -7.85
CA MET A 133 -4.46 -3.75 -7.11
C MET A 133 -4.10 -4.04 -5.66
N GLU A 134 -4.63 -3.24 -4.75
CA GLU A 134 -4.19 -3.21 -3.36
C GLU A 134 -5.37 -3.01 -2.40
N ALA A 135 -5.29 -3.60 -1.23
CA ALA A 135 -6.29 -3.44 -0.18
C ALA A 135 -5.66 -3.44 1.23
N PRO A 136 -5.27 -2.27 1.76
CA PRO A 136 -5.28 -0.89 1.23
C PRO A 136 -4.14 -0.63 0.23
N ARG A 137 -4.20 0.50 -0.50
CA ARG A 137 -3.10 0.95 -1.36
C ARG A 137 -1.88 1.29 -0.52
N ASP A 138 -0.79 0.56 -0.69
CA ASP A 138 0.40 0.58 0.18
C ASP A 138 1.72 0.69 -0.57
N LEU A 139 1.70 0.33 -1.85
CA LEU A 139 2.90 0.35 -2.67
C LEU A 139 3.37 1.78 -2.92
N GLN A 140 4.66 2.01 -2.70
CA GLN A 140 5.33 3.25 -3.10
C GLN A 140 5.79 3.08 -4.56
N VAL A 141 5.00 3.56 -5.50
CA VAL A 141 5.23 3.36 -6.94
C VAL A 141 5.41 4.71 -7.65
N PRO A 142 6.06 4.72 -8.83
CA PRO A 142 6.16 5.92 -9.65
C PRO A 142 4.80 6.54 -9.98
N GLN A 143 4.76 7.86 -10.14
CA GLN A 143 3.52 8.61 -10.37
C GLN A 143 2.71 8.13 -11.60
N ARG A 144 3.35 7.52 -12.58
CA ARG A 144 2.69 6.97 -13.77
C ARG A 144 1.99 5.64 -13.52
N VAL A 145 2.34 4.95 -12.45
CA VAL A 145 1.71 3.69 -12.04
C VAL A 145 0.41 4.02 -11.30
N THR A 146 -0.73 3.66 -11.88
CA THR A 146 -2.02 3.88 -11.23
C THR A 146 -2.31 2.76 -10.24
N GLN A 147 -2.61 3.13 -9.00
CA GLN A 147 -2.98 2.22 -7.93
C GLN A 147 -4.51 2.14 -7.80
N TYR A 148 -5.04 0.93 -7.77
CA TYR A 148 -6.47 0.66 -7.65
C TYR A 148 -6.79 0.02 -6.31
N ALA A 149 -7.73 0.61 -5.58
CA ALA A 149 -8.38 -0.01 -4.42
C ALA A 149 -9.53 -0.93 -4.88
N PRO A 150 -10.01 -1.84 -4.02
CA PRO A 150 -11.15 -2.69 -4.32
C PRO A 150 -12.42 -1.88 -4.61
N LEU A 151 -12.96 -1.98 -5.82
CA LEU A 151 -14.22 -1.36 -6.21
C LEU A 151 -15.37 -1.98 -5.39
N GLU A 152 -16.05 -1.17 -4.59
CA GLU A 152 -17.10 -1.64 -3.67
C GLU A 152 -16.63 -2.76 -2.72
N GLY A 153 -15.33 -2.77 -2.35
CA GLY A 153 -14.74 -3.80 -1.53
C GLY A 153 -14.50 -5.14 -2.23
N ASN A 154 -14.55 -5.16 -3.57
CA ASN A 154 -14.44 -6.36 -4.40
C ASN A 154 -13.27 -6.22 -5.41
N LEU A 155 -12.25 -7.08 -5.28
CA LEU A 155 -11.10 -7.10 -6.18
C LEU A 155 -11.45 -7.62 -7.59
N GLU A 156 -12.38 -8.56 -7.71
CA GLU A 156 -12.84 -9.08 -9.01
C GLU A 156 -13.44 -7.96 -9.87
N LYS A 157 -14.31 -7.13 -9.31
CA LYS A 157 -14.85 -5.94 -10.00
C LYS A 157 -13.74 -4.95 -10.40
N THR A 158 -12.71 -4.83 -9.57
CA THR A 158 -11.56 -3.98 -9.88
C THR A 158 -10.76 -4.55 -11.06
N ALA A 159 -10.56 -5.87 -11.09
CA ALA A 159 -9.87 -6.54 -12.19
C ALA A 159 -10.62 -6.34 -13.53
N GLU A 160 -11.95 -6.47 -13.54
CA GLU A 160 -12.76 -6.20 -14.74
C GLU A 160 -12.50 -4.80 -15.31
N VAL A 161 -12.41 -3.78 -14.45
CA VAL A 161 -12.10 -2.41 -14.87
C VAL A 161 -10.66 -2.28 -15.37
N ILE A 162 -9.70 -2.88 -14.67
CA ILE A 162 -8.28 -2.82 -15.05
C ILE A 162 -8.05 -3.49 -16.41
N PHE A 163 -8.69 -4.62 -16.70
CA PHE A 163 -8.56 -5.30 -17.98
C PHE A 163 -9.07 -4.46 -19.16
N LEU A 164 -10.03 -3.56 -18.94
CA LEU A 164 -10.48 -2.62 -19.97
C LEU A 164 -9.40 -1.58 -20.32
N VAL A 165 -8.51 -1.26 -19.38
CA VAL A 165 -7.37 -0.34 -19.61
C VAL A 165 -6.24 -1.01 -20.39
N ARG A 166 -6.20 -2.34 -20.41
CA ARG A 166 -5.18 -3.18 -21.09
C ARG A 166 -3.75 -2.85 -20.66
N PRO A 167 -3.42 -2.94 -19.37
CA PRO A 167 -2.05 -2.76 -18.91
C PRO A 167 -1.15 -3.90 -19.40
N ASP A 168 0.15 -3.62 -19.51
CA ASP A 168 1.16 -4.65 -19.77
C ASP A 168 1.40 -5.53 -18.53
N PHE A 169 1.31 -4.91 -17.34
CA PHE A 169 1.49 -5.60 -16.05
C PHE A 169 0.46 -5.15 -15.02
N VAL A 170 -0.02 -6.12 -14.25
CA VAL A 170 -0.82 -5.88 -13.05
C VAL A 170 -0.09 -6.49 -11.86
N ILE A 171 0.11 -5.68 -10.82
CA ILE A 171 0.71 -6.12 -9.56
C ILE A 171 -0.39 -6.22 -8.51
N PHE A 172 -0.57 -7.43 -7.99
CA PHE A 172 -1.38 -7.69 -6.81
C PHE A 172 -0.48 -7.61 -5.59
N ASP A 173 -0.76 -6.70 -4.66
CA ASP A 173 0.06 -6.57 -3.45
C ASP A 173 -0.07 -7.81 -2.56
N GLU A 174 -1.28 -8.29 -2.35
CA GLU A 174 -1.50 -9.44 -1.48
C GLU A 174 -2.65 -10.35 -1.93
N VAL A 175 -2.33 -11.63 -2.10
CA VAL A 175 -3.30 -12.68 -2.35
C VAL A 175 -3.61 -13.37 -1.03
N ARG A 176 -4.82 -13.18 -0.49
CA ARG A 176 -5.22 -13.67 0.85
C ARG A 176 -6.21 -14.81 0.83
N ARG A 177 -6.97 -14.97 -0.25
CA ARG A 177 -8.10 -15.91 -0.33
C ARG A 177 -8.01 -16.74 -1.60
N ALA A 178 -8.57 -17.96 -1.57
CA ALA A 178 -8.59 -18.82 -2.76
C ALA A 178 -9.20 -18.13 -3.98
N ARG A 179 -10.28 -17.35 -3.80
CA ARG A 179 -10.91 -16.57 -4.87
C ARG A 179 -10.03 -15.50 -5.50
N ASP A 180 -9.00 -15.04 -4.79
CA ASP A 180 -8.08 -14.02 -5.32
C ASP A 180 -7.16 -14.61 -6.41
N PHE A 181 -7.12 -15.96 -6.57
CA PHE A 181 -6.43 -16.66 -7.65
C PHE A 181 -7.33 -16.91 -8.87
N GLU A 182 -8.61 -16.59 -8.81
CA GLU A 182 -9.59 -16.79 -9.88
C GLU A 182 -9.80 -15.52 -10.72
N ILE A 183 -9.10 -14.44 -10.36
CA ILE A 183 -9.12 -13.13 -11.05
C ILE A 183 -8.12 -13.13 -12.26
#